data_de1ca7869c5bb0bb06291fd4ca7b9923
#
_entry.id   de1ca7869c5bb0bb06291fd4ca7b9923
#
_cell.length_a   1.000
_cell.length_b   1.000
_cell.length_c   1.000
_cell.angle_alpha   90.00
_cell.angle_beta   90.00
_cell.angle_gamma   90.00
#
_symmetry.space_group_name_H-M   'P 1'
#
loop_
_entity.id
_entity.type
_entity.pdbx_description
1 polymer ?
#
loop_
_entity_poly.entity_id
_entity_poly.type
_entity_poly.pdbx_seq_one_letter_code
_entity_poly.pdbx_strand_id
1 'polypeptide(L)'
;MPLADRNPPPVPAGPAERRTPLLALLILLVLLLSAAAGSVVLLLRPRLLFTNRLAAPVRLVVGETAPRTVAPGATVRVAVPRGQTLVMQWDMVRPLSADGRPMGEEVRGSSVLREPSGTVGAAAASRTAEADYFAPLITNASAHALRIAVNAGLQGTVDCGCAVRPGTRRVFIGYYRLYQNSTVRASAAGAGAATFRDLGPEVTASDGTVGLRFEDKDIRR
;
A
#
# COMPACT_ATOMS: atom_id res chain seq x y z
N MET A 1 84.89 -7.53 -60.60
CA MET A 1 83.83 -6.45 -60.76
C MET A 1 82.69 -6.88 -59.91
N PRO A 2 82.37 -6.20 -58.75
CA PRO A 2 81.20 -6.50 -57.95
C PRO A 2 80.01 -5.65 -58.41
N LEU A 3 78.88 -6.31 -58.57
CA LEU A 3 77.57 -5.70 -58.87
C LEU A 3 77.09 -4.89 -57.68
N ALA A 4 76.80 -3.60 -57.92
CA ALA A 4 76.25 -2.72 -56.95
C ALA A 4 74.77 -3.04 -56.75
N ASP A 5 74.44 -3.39 -55.49
CA ASP A 5 73.10 -3.59 -55.02
C ASP A 5 72.40 -2.20 -54.88
N ARG A 6 71.41 -1.93 -55.75
CA ARG A 6 70.61 -0.72 -55.72
C ARG A 6 69.33 -0.99 -54.89
N ASN A 7 69.37 -0.62 -53.62
CA ASN A 7 68.13 -0.54 -52.80
C ASN A 7 67.20 0.53 -53.37
N PRO A 8 65.93 0.20 -53.58
CA PRO A 8 64.96 1.20 -54.02
C PRO A 8 64.68 2.24 -52.87
N PRO A 9 64.35 3.50 -53.19
CA PRO A 9 64.09 4.50 -52.23
C PRO A 9 62.82 4.21 -51.42
N PRO A 10 62.76 4.61 -50.13
CA PRO A 10 61.58 4.39 -49.28
C PRO A 10 60.35 5.14 -49.86
N VAL A 11 59.24 4.43 -49.97
CA VAL A 11 57.98 4.99 -50.39
C VAL A 11 57.48 5.95 -49.29
N PRO A 12 57.10 7.22 -49.62
CA PRO A 12 56.59 8.14 -48.62
C PRO A 12 55.29 7.62 -48.03
N ALA A 13 55.25 7.53 -46.72
CA ALA A 13 54.03 7.20 -45.98
C ALA A 13 52.92 8.24 -46.30
N GLY A 14 51.87 7.79 -46.92
CA GLY A 14 50.72 8.63 -47.20
C GLY A 14 50.14 9.26 -45.92
N PRO A 15 49.46 10.42 -46.00
CA PRO A 15 48.88 11.09 -44.86
C PRO A 15 47.87 10.17 -44.16
N ALA A 16 48.18 9.75 -42.95
CA ALA A 16 47.28 8.99 -42.10
C ALA A 16 45.95 9.76 -41.97
N GLU A 17 44.88 9.15 -42.43
CA GLU A 17 43.54 9.75 -42.41
C GLU A 17 43.14 10.12 -40.98
N ARG A 18 43.25 11.43 -40.62
CA ARG A 18 42.81 12.02 -39.35
C ARG A 18 41.27 12.12 -39.24
N ARG A 19 40.51 11.28 -39.99
CA ARG A 19 39.03 11.33 -39.97
C ARG A 19 38.38 10.54 -38.84
N THR A 20 39.14 9.67 -38.20
CA THR A 20 38.64 8.81 -37.10
C THR A 20 38.19 9.55 -35.81
N PRO A 21 38.87 10.64 -35.34
CA PRO A 21 38.46 11.28 -34.10
C PRO A 21 37.14 12.06 -34.22
N LEU A 22 36.86 12.65 -35.40
CA LEU A 22 35.63 13.42 -35.62
C LEU A 22 34.40 12.52 -35.66
N LEU A 23 34.48 11.37 -36.29
CA LEU A 23 33.39 10.36 -36.33
C LEU A 23 33.13 9.79 -34.94
N ALA A 24 34.16 9.48 -34.19
CA ALA A 24 34.05 8.99 -32.81
C ALA A 24 33.40 10.05 -31.87
N LEU A 25 33.75 11.32 -32.04
CA LEU A 25 33.17 12.42 -31.28
C LEU A 25 31.68 12.59 -31.61
N LEU A 26 31.31 12.46 -32.87
CA LEU A 26 29.94 12.59 -33.36
C LEU A 26 29.07 11.43 -32.83
N ILE A 27 29.59 10.21 -32.83
CA ILE A 27 28.91 9.03 -32.24
C ILE A 27 28.73 9.23 -30.71
N LEU A 28 29.75 9.69 -30.00
CA LEU A 28 29.68 9.93 -28.59
C LEU A 28 28.62 11.01 -28.26
N LEU A 29 28.58 12.10 -29.05
CA LEU A 29 27.60 13.16 -28.87
C LEU A 29 26.16 12.65 -29.10
N VAL A 30 25.95 11.83 -30.13
CA VAL A 30 24.63 11.21 -30.39
C VAL A 30 24.22 10.31 -29.25
N LEU A 31 25.13 9.50 -28.72
CA LEU A 31 24.85 8.64 -27.55
C LEU A 31 24.53 9.44 -26.30
N LEU A 32 25.25 10.52 -26.01
CA LEU A 32 24.97 11.40 -24.89
C LEU A 32 23.63 12.13 -25.03
N LEU A 33 23.30 12.63 -26.22
CA LEU A 33 22.01 13.25 -26.48
C LEU A 33 20.86 12.25 -26.38
N SER A 34 21.03 11.02 -26.84
CA SER A 34 20.05 9.96 -26.73
C SER A 34 19.83 9.55 -25.28
N ALA A 35 20.91 9.43 -24.50
CA ALA A 35 20.83 9.16 -23.05
C ALA A 35 20.15 10.28 -22.28
N ALA A 36 20.48 11.54 -22.61
CA ALA A 36 19.85 12.73 -22.02
C ALA A 36 18.35 12.81 -22.37
N ALA A 37 17.98 12.57 -23.63
CA ALA A 37 16.59 12.55 -24.06
C ALA A 37 15.80 11.41 -23.38
N GLY A 38 16.38 10.22 -23.26
CA GLY A 38 15.80 9.09 -22.54
C GLY A 38 15.57 9.39 -21.07
N SER A 39 16.53 10.06 -20.43
CA SER A 39 16.42 10.50 -19.03
C SER A 39 15.31 11.53 -18.81
N VAL A 40 15.18 12.52 -19.70
CA VAL A 40 14.12 13.53 -19.67
C VAL A 40 12.75 12.88 -19.85
N VAL A 41 12.60 11.94 -20.77
CA VAL A 41 11.33 11.21 -20.97
C VAL A 41 10.94 10.40 -19.73
N LEU A 42 11.91 9.78 -19.06
CA LEU A 42 11.67 9.06 -17.80
C LEU A 42 11.26 10.00 -16.65
N LEU A 43 11.85 11.20 -16.55
CA LEU A 43 11.53 12.18 -15.54
C LEU A 43 10.15 12.84 -15.77
N LEU A 44 9.72 12.96 -17.03
CA LEU A 44 8.43 13.54 -17.42
C LEU A 44 7.28 12.51 -17.41
N ARG A 45 7.50 11.25 -17.03
CA ARG A 45 6.41 10.28 -16.91
C ARG A 45 5.43 10.74 -15.82
N PRO A 46 4.12 10.77 -16.11
CA PRO A 46 3.13 11.06 -15.10
C PRO A 46 3.26 10.03 -13.96
N ARG A 47 3.16 10.51 -12.74
CA ARG A 47 3.29 9.70 -11.52
C ARG A 47 1.98 9.73 -10.77
N LEU A 48 1.51 8.55 -10.40
CA LEU A 48 0.41 8.38 -9.47
C LEU A 48 1.00 8.30 -8.06
N LEU A 49 0.50 9.12 -7.15
CA LEU A 49 0.78 9.01 -5.72
C LEU A 49 -0.38 8.24 -5.07
N PHE A 50 -0.09 7.09 -4.51
CA PHE A 50 -1.07 6.34 -3.73
C PHE A 50 -0.71 6.40 -2.25
N THR A 51 -1.64 6.88 -1.43
CA THR A 51 -1.47 6.96 0.03
C THR A 51 -2.40 5.97 0.71
N ASN A 52 -1.84 5.08 1.52
CA ASN A 52 -2.62 4.21 2.37
C ASN A 52 -3.01 4.95 3.66
N ARG A 53 -4.28 5.28 3.81
CA ARG A 53 -4.83 5.94 5.02
C ARG A 53 -5.51 4.95 5.98
N LEU A 54 -5.40 3.64 5.72
CA LEU A 54 -5.91 2.63 6.63
C LEU A 54 -4.89 2.34 7.74
N ALA A 55 -5.36 1.83 8.88
CA ALA A 55 -4.52 1.35 9.98
C ALA A 55 -3.84 0.00 9.67
N ALA A 56 -4.11 -0.60 8.51
CA ALA A 56 -3.55 -1.88 8.07
C ALA A 56 -2.83 -1.74 6.73
N PRO A 57 -1.87 -2.61 6.40
CA PRO A 57 -1.26 -2.65 5.09
C PRO A 57 -2.29 -2.91 3.99
N VAL A 58 -2.07 -2.35 2.81
CA VAL A 58 -2.87 -2.66 1.61
C VAL A 58 -2.00 -3.24 0.51
N ARG A 59 -2.56 -4.14 -0.27
CA ARG A 59 -1.99 -4.63 -1.52
C ARG A 59 -2.54 -3.78 -2.65
N LEU A 60 -1.66 -3.09 -3.36
CA LEU A 60 -1.97 -2.21 -4.47
C LEU A 60 -1.57 -2.85 -5.80
N VAL A 61 -2.46 -2.83 -6.78
CA VAL A 61 -2.23 -3.22 -8.17
C VAL A 61 -2.64 -2.06 -9.08
N VAL A 62 -1.78 -1.68 -10.02
CA VAL A 62 -2.07 -0.62 -11.00
C VAL A 62 -1.84 -1.18 -12.40
N GLY A 63 -2.91 -1.33 -13.18
CA GLY A 63 -2.87 -2.00 -14.47
C GLY A 63 -2.33 -3.44 -14.35
N GLU A 64 -1.34 -3.77 -15.16
CA GLU A 64 -0.70 -5.09 -15.18
C GLU A 64 0.55 -5.18 -14.29
N THR A 65 0.76 -4.22 -13.38
CA THR A 65 1.94 -4.24 -12.52
C THR A 65 1.84 -5.31 -11.43
N ALA A 66 2.98 -5.81 -10.98
CA ALA A 66 3.02 -6.72 -9.84
C ALA A 66 2.43 -6.06 -8.59
N PRO A 67 1.68 -6.81 -7.75
CA PRO A 67 1.12 -6.30 -6.50
C PRO A 67 2.20 -5.72 -5.58
N ARG A 68 1.91 -4.57 -4.97
CA ARG A 68 2.79 -3.90 -4.00
C ARG A 68 2.10 -3.76 -2.66
N THR A 69 2.78 -4.13 -1.58
CA THR A 69 2.28 -3.86 -0.24
C THR A 69 2.65 -2.45 0.18
N VAL A 70 1.65 -1.67 0.61
CA VAL A 70 1.79 -0.30 1.08
C VAL A 70 1.43 -0.28 2.57
N ALA A 71 2.40 0.08 3.42
CA ALA A 71 2.21 0.15 4.86
C ALA A 71 1.19 1.25 5.26
N PRO A 72 0.60 1.17 6.48
CA PRO A 72 -0.25 2.23 7.02
C PRO A 72 0.45 3.59 6.99
N GLY A 73 -0.26 4.63 6.55
CA GLY A 73 0.25 6.00 6.44
C GLY A 73 1.29 6.23 5.32
N ALA A 74 1.77 5.18 4.64
CA ALA A 74 2.77 5.30 3.61
C ALA A 74 2.18 5.80 2.29
N THR A 75 3.01 6.58 1.56
CA THR A 75 2.72 7.00 0.18
C THR A 75 3.72 6.36 -0.78
N VAL A 76 3.23 5.71 -1.82
CA VAL A 76 4.06 5.14 -2.88
C VAL A 76 3.84 5.87 -4.19
N ARG A 77 4.92 5.95 -4.99
CA ARG A 77 4.89 6.50 -6.34
C ARG A 77 4.79 5.36 -7.34
N VAL A 78 3.82 5.44 -8.24
CA VAL A 78 3.65 4.48 -9.33
C VAL A 78 3.83 5.23 -10.63
N ALA A 79 4.78 4.77 -11.45
CA ALA A 79 4.93 5.30 -12.81
C ALA A 79 3.79 4.77 -13.67
N VAL A 80 3.13 5.65 -14.40
CA VAL A 80 1.99 5.28 -15.25
C VAL A 80 2.28 5.67 -16.71
N PRO A 81 1.87 4.85 -17.68
CA PRO A 81 2.00 5.20 -19.09
C PRO A 81 1.12 6.42 -19.44
N ARG A 82 1.59 7.24 -20.38
CA ARG A 82 0.79 8.38 -20.88
C ARG A 82 -0.34 7.90 -21.78
N GLY A 83 -1.48 8.58 -21.70
CA GLY A 83 -2.60 8.37 -22.64
C GLY A 83 -3.30 7.03 -22.50
N GLN A 84 -3.03 6.25 -21.44
CA GLN A 84 -3.70 4.98 -21.19
C GLN A 84 -4.68 5.11 -20.02
N THR A 85 -5.83 4.50 -20.19
CA THR A 85 -6.75 4.26 -19.08
C THR A 85 -6.25 3.07 -18.28
N LEU A 86 -6.04 3.25 -16.98
CA LEU A 86 -5.59 2.19 -16.07
C LEU A 86 -6.63 1.88 -15.04
N VAL A 87 -6.71 0.63 -14.65
CA VAL A 87 -7.47 0.19 -13.47
C VAL A 87 -6.52 0.11 -12.31
N MET A 88 -6.82 0.83 -11.24
CA MET A 88 -6.16 0.71 -9.95
C MET A 88 -7.07 -0.10 -9.03
N GLN A 89 -6.51 -1.10 -8.38
CA GLN A 89 -7.19 -1.92 -7.38
C GLN A 89 -6.34 -1.99 -6.13
N TRP A 90 -6.98 -1.99 -4.99
CA TRP A 90 -6.32 -2.25 -3.73
C TRP A 90 -7.20 -3.08 -2.81
N ASP A 91 -6.60 -3.94 -2.04
CA ASP A 91 -7.22 -4.74 -0.99
C ASP A 91 -6.43 -4.62 0.31
N MET A 92 -7.14 -4.55 1.43
CA MET A 92 -6.52 -4.52 2.75
C MET A 92 -6.00 -5.92 3.11
N VAL A 93 -4.79 -5.96 3.64
CA VAL A 93 -4.24 -7.18 4.23
C VAL A 93 -4.88 -7.37 5.60
N ARG A 94 -5.80 -8.33 5.70
CA ARG A 94 -6.50 -8.61 6.95
C ARG A 94 -5.55 -9.21 8.00
N PRO A 95 -5.64 -8.79 9.28
CA PRO A 95 -4.91 -9.43 10.34
C PRO A 95 -5.41 -10.88 10.52
N LEU A 96 -4.54 -11.74 11.01
CA LEU A 96 -4.89 -13.13 11.30
C LEU A 96 -5.09 -13.32 12.79
N SER A 97 -6.09 -14.12 13.14
CA SER A 97 -6.30 -14.63 14.50
C SER A 97 -5.22 -15.67 14.87
N ALA A 98 -5.16 -16.09 16.11
CA ALA A 98 -4.17 -17.06 16.59
C ALA A 98 -4.25 -18.42 15.87
N ASP A 99 -5.41 -18.77 15.35
CA ASP A 99 -5.67 -20.00 14.56
C ASP A 99 -5.52 -19.77 13.04
N GLY A 100 -4.98 -18.61 12.63
CA GLY A 100 -4.67 -18.30 11.24
C GLY A 100 -5.86 -17.83 10.39
N ARG A 101 -7.02 -17.57 10.99
CA ARG A 101 -8.19 -17.07 10.26
C ARG A 101 -8.11 -15.56 10.06
N PRO A 102 -8.51 -15.03 8.89
CA PRO A 102 -8.53 -13.60 8.67
C PRO A 102 -9.61 -12.93 9.52
N MET A 103 -9.22 -11.92 10.30
CA MET A 103 -10.11 -11.13 11.13
C MET A 103 -10.64 -9.91 10.36
N GLY A 104 -11.86 -9.49 10.72
CA GLY A 104 -12.53 -8.36 10.08
C GLY A 104 -13.10 -8.69 8.70
N GLU A 105 -13.74 -7.69 8.11
CA GLU A 105 -14.32 -7.77 6.79
C GLU A 105 -13.28 -7.45 5.71
N GLU A 106 -13.58 -7.82 4.47
CA GLU A 106 -12.76 -7.47 3.33
C GLU A 106 -12.99 -6.01 2.95
N VAL A 107 -11.95 -5.20 3.03
CA VAL A 107 -11.96 -3.80 2.61
C VAL A 107 -11.11 -3.65 1.36
N ARG A 108 -11.74 -3.26 0.27
CA ARG A 108 -11.11 -3.13 -1.05
C ARG A 108 -11.64 -1.92 -1.78
N GLY A 109 -10.90 -1.45 -2.76
CA GLY A 109 -11.33 -0.38 -3.64
C GLY A 109 -10.79 -0.55 -5.04
N SER A 110 -11.48 0.06 -5.99
CA SER A 110 -11.11 0.07 -7.39
C SER A 110 -11.40 1.44 -7.98
N SER A 111 -10.53 1.91 -8.85
CA SER A 111 -10.71 3.18 -9.57
C SER A 111 -10.20 3.06 -11.00
N VAL A 112 -10.95 3.65 -11.94
CA VAL A 112 -10.51 3.77 -13.33
C VAL A 112 -9.85 5.13 -13.51
N LEU A 113 -8.57 5.12 -13.84
CA LEU A 113 -7.73 6.30 -14.01
C LEU A 113 -7.58 6.59 -15.50
N ARG A 114 -8.27 7.61 -16.01
CA ARG A 114 -8.25 7.98 -17.45
C ARG A 114 -7.02 8.78 -17.82
N GLU A 115 -6.59 9.69 -16.96
CA GLU A 115 -5.34 10.43 -17.07
C GLU A 115 -4.65 10.36 -15.71
N PRO A 116 -3.88 9.29 -15.45
CA PRO A 116 -3.37 9.04 -14.11
C PRO A 116 -2.34 10.10 -13.72
N SER A 117 -2.82 11.19 -13.15
CA SER A 117 -2.00 12.21 -12.51
C SER A 117 -2.64 12.58 -11.17
N GLY A 118 -1.83 12.82 -10.15
CA GLY A 118 -2.32 13.28 -8.86
C GLY A 118 -2.21 12.25 -7.74
N THR A 119 -2.99 12.47 -6.68
CA THR A 119 -2.97 11.67 -5.45
C THR A 119 -4.27 10.92 -5.29
N VAL A 120 -4.17 9.62 -5.13
CA VAL A 120 -5.26 8.72 -4.77
C VAL A 120 -4.88 7.93 -3.53
N GLY A 121 -5.83 7.30 -2.85
CA GLY A 121 -5.51 6.56 -1.65
C GLY A 121 -6.59 5.58 -1.22
N ALA A 122 -6.20 4.67 -0.33
CA ALA A 122 -7.11 3.86 0.45
C ALA A 122 -7.58 4.69 1.65
N ALA A 123 -8.89 4.82 1.84
CA ALA A 123 -9.48 5.43 3.01
C ALA A 123 -10.51 4.49 3.63
N ALA A 124 -10.49 4.34 4.95
CA ALA A 124 -11.46 3.50 5.67
C ALA A 124 -12.84 4.14 5.71
N ALA A 125 -12.89 5.46 5.90
CA ALA A 125 -14.11 6.23 6.02
C ALA A 125 -14.31 7.11 4.78
N SER A 126 -14.37 6.54 3.57
CA SER A 126 -14.88 7.32 2.46
C SER A 126 -16.39 7.36 2.59
N ARG A 127 -16.95 8.56 2.80
CA ARG A 127 -18.40 8.83 2.84
C ARG A 127 -19.08 8.64 1.46
N THR A 128 -18.67 7.62 0.76
CA THR A 128 -19.45 7.13 -0.37
C THR A 128 -20.53 6.22 0.18
N ALA A 129 -21.74 6.43 -0.21
CA ALA A 129 -23.00 5.89 0.35
C ALA A 129 -23.09 4.35 0.52
N GLU A 130 -22.03 3.59 0.29
CA GLU A 130 -22.09 2.14 0.24
C GLU A 130 -21.31 1.37 1.32
N ALA A 131 -20.30 1.93 1.98
CA ALA A 131 -19.66 1.24 3.09
C ALA A 131 -18.72 2.14 3.91
N ASP A 132 -19.19 2.70 4.98
CA ASP A 132 -18.34 3.20 6.05
C ASP A 132 -17.81 2.01 6.85
N TYR A 133 -16.51 2.05 7.21
CA TYR A 133 -15.85 1.03 8.01
C TYR A 133 -15.22 1.66 9.24
N PHE A 134 -15.21 0.90 10.32
CA PHE A 134 -14.45 1.24 11.52
C PHE A 134 -13.55 0.07 11.94
N ALA A 135 -12.50 0.37 12.70
CA ALA A 135 -11.53 -0.60 13.15
C ALA A 135 -11.33 -0.51 14.67
N PRO A 136 -11.87 -1.44 15.46
CA PRO A 136 -11.64 -1.47 16.90
C PRO A 136 -10.18 -1.77 17.22
N LEU A 137 -9.57 -0.93 18.07
CA LEU A 137 -8.29 -1.15 18.73
C LEU A 137 -8.54 -1.56 20.17
N ILE A 138 -8.49 -2.85 20.43
CA ILE A 138 -8.88 -3.41 21.73
C ILE A 138 -7.73 -3.33 22.74
N THR A 139 -7.98 -2.73 23.89
CA THR A 139 -7.13 -2.81 25.08
C THR A 139 -7.84 -3.66 26.12
N ASN A 140 -7.25 -4.79 26.48
CA ASN A 140 -7.75 -5.65 27.55
C ASN A 140 -6.97 -5.38 28.83
N ALA A 141 -7.56 -4.56 29.71
CA ALA A 141 -7.03 -4.24 31.05
C ALA A 141 -7.68 -5.12 32.14
N SER A 142 -8.47 -6.14 31.75
CA SER A 142 -9.06 -7.09 32.71
C SER A 142 -8.12 -8.27 32.99
N ALA A 143 -8.43 -9.03 34.03
CA ALA A 143 -7.73 -10.29 34.35
C ALA A 143 -8.14 -11.46 33.45
N HIS A 144 -9.14 -11.30 32.59
CA HIS A 144 -9.74 -12.37 31.79
C HIS A 144 -9.35 -12.29 30.31
N ALA A 145 -9.22 -13.43 29.64
CA ALA A 145 -9.16 -13.47 28.16
C ALA A 145 -10.54 -13.11 27.60
N LEU A 146 -10.58 -12.16 26.66
CA LEU A 146 -11.82 -11.63 26.10
C LEU A 146 -12.06 -12.19 24.71
N ARG A 147 -13.27 -12.70 24.45
CA ARG A 147 -13.79 -12.95 23.11
C ARG A 147 -14.51 -11.70 22.62
N ILE A 148 -14.20 -11.29 21.39
CA ILE A 148 -14.73 -10.06 20.82
C ILE A 148 -15.73 -10.40 19.71
N ALA A 149 -16.91 -9.79 19.77
CA ALA A 149 -17.91 -9.81 18.70
C ALA A 149 -18.20 -8.35 18.28
N VAL A 150 -18.22 -8.11 17.00
CA VAL A 150 -18.49 -6.79 16.41
C VAL A 150 -19.86 -6.84 15.72
N ASN A 151 -20.64 -5.76 15.88
CA ASN A 151 -22.02 -5.64 15.40
C ASN A 151 -22.94 -6.77 15.88
N ALA A 152 -22.74 -7.23 17.13
CA ALA A 152 -23.52 -8.28 17.73
C ALA A 152 -25.02 -7.93 17.76
N GLY A 153 -25.85 -8.81 17.18
CA GLY A 153 -27.31 -8.61 17.08
C GLY A 153 -27.77 -7.79 15.86
N LEU A 154 -26.86 -7.31 15.01
CA LEU A 154 -27.19 -6.66 13.74
C LEU A 154 -27.07 -7.64 12.58
N GLN A 155 -27.75 -7.34 11.47
CA GLN A 155 -27.55 -8.06 10.21
C GLN A 155 -26.08 -7.86 9.79
N GLY A 156 -25.31 -8.95 9.71
CA GLY A 156 -23.87 -8.90 9.42
C GLY A 156 -22.97 -8.99 10.64
N THR A 157 -23.46 -9.43 11.81
CA THR A 157 -22.63 -9.75 12.97
C THR A 157 -21.45 -10.62 12.58
N VAL A 158 -20.24 -10.13 12.83
CA VAL A 158 -19.02 -10.88 12.63
C VAL A 158 -18.45 -11.22 14.00
N ASP A 159 -18.49 -12.50 14.37
CA ASP A 159 -17.62 -12.99 15.43
C ASP A 159 -16.18 -12.83 14.94
N CYS A 160 -15.41 -11.98 15.59
CA CYS A 160 -14.01 -11.77 15.25
C CYS A 160 -13.22 -13.10 15.28
N GLY A 161 -13.70 -14.14 15.97
CA GLY A 161 -12.95 -15.36 16.19
C GLY A 161 -11.68 -15.14 17.00
N CYS A 162 -11.51 -13.95 17.59
CA CYS A 162 -10.29 -13.52 18.27
C CYS A 162 -10.46 -13.57 19.78
N ALA A 163 -9.40 -14.05 20.46
CA ALA A 163 -9.25 -13.95 21.91
C ALA A 163 -8.17 -12.92 22.22
N VAL A 164 -8.54 -11.86 22.95
CA VAL A 164 -7.61 -10.82 23.39
C VAL A 164 -7.15 -11.14 24.81
N ARG A 165 -5.86 -11.44 24.97
CA ARG A 165 -5.27 -11.84 26.26
C ARG A 165 -5.25 -10.67 27.26
N PRO A 166 -5.27 -10.95 28.58
CA PRO A 166 -5.06 -9.93 29.62
C PRO A 166 -3.78 -9.11 29.37
N GLY A 167 -3.82 -7.82 29.68
CA GLY A 167 -2.68 -6.92 29.55
C GLY A 167 -2.34 -6.48 28.10
N THR A 168 -3.05 -6.98 27.10
CA THR A 168 -2.83 -6.60 25.72
C THR A 168 -3.31 -5.17 25.45
N ARG A 169 -2.54 -4.40 24.69
CA ARG A 169 -2.85 -2.98 24.39
C ARG A 169 -3.04 -2.75 22.90
N ARG A 170 -4.13 -2.05 22.54
CA ARG A 170 -4.42 -1.56 21.20
C ARG A 170 -4.28 -2.61 20.08
N VAL A 171 -4.82 -3.82 20.32
CA VAL A 171 -4.83 -4.87 19.29
C VAL A 171 -5.79 -4.49 18.19
N PHE A 172 -5.27 -4.42 16.97
CA PHE A 172 -6.06 -4.24 15.76
C PHE A 172 -6.70 -5.58 15.36
N ILE A 173 -8.02 -5.63 15.30
CA ILE A 173 -8.80 -6.85 15.00
C ILE A 173 -9.47 -6.83 13.62
N GLY A 174 -9.09 -5.88 12.77
CA GLY A 174 -9.65 -5.69 11.43
C GLY A 174 -10.64 -4.55 11.33
N TYR A 175 -11.10 -4.31 10.11
CA TYR A 175 -12.17 -3.36 9.82
C TYR A 175 -13.50 -4.07 9.74
N TYR A 176 -14.56 -3.38 10.15
CA TYR A 176 -15.95 -3.85 10.15
C TYR A 176 -16.85 -2.75 9.62
N ARG A 177 -17.97 -3.10 8.99
CA ARG A 177 -18.95 -2.13 8.52
C ARG A 177 -19.48 -1.31 9.68
N LEU A 178 -19.55 -0.01 9.47
CA LEU A 178 -20.11 0.93 10.41
C LEU A 178 -21.61 1.09 10.12
N TYR A 179 -22.43 0.70 11.07
CA TYR A 179 -23.87 0.92 11.06
C TYR A 179 -24.24 2.02 12.05
N GLN A 180 -25.42 2.58 11.96
CA GLN A 180 -25.91 3.62 12.88
C GLN A 180 -25.81 3.20 14.36
N ASN A 181 -25.93 1.90 14.65
CA ASN A 181 -25.88 1.34 16.01
C ASN A 181 -24.77 0.28 16.13
N SER A 182 -23.62 0.54 15.56
CA SER A 182 -22.50 -0.40 15.64
C SER A 182 -22.11 -0.66 17.09
N THR A 183 -21.79 -1.92 17.37
CA THR A 183 -21.44 -2.39 18.71
C THR A 183 -20.16 -3.20 18.70
N VAL A 184 -19.40 -3.13 19.78
CA VAL A 184 -18.31 -4.08 20.08
C VAL A 184 -18.58 -4.68 21.45
N ARG A 185 -18.75 -6.00 21.48
CA ARG A 185 -19.00 -6.77 22.70
C ARG A 185 -17.76 -7.58 23.04
N ALA A 186 -17.33 -7.46 24.27
CA ALA A 186 -16.31 -8.35 24.86
C ALA A 186 -16.97 -9.27 25.89
N SER A 187 -16.68 -10.55 25.83
CA SER A 187 -17.16 -11.53 26.78
C SER A 187 -16.01 -12.37 27.35
N ALA A 188 -16.09 -12.66 28.64
CA ALA A 188 -15.14 -13.55 29.33
C ALA A 188 -15.84 -14.79 29.85
N ALA A 189 -15.24 -15.96 29.63
CA ALA A 189 -15.80 -17.23 30.12
C ALA A 189 -15.91 -17.19 31.64
N GLY A 190 -17.14 -17.45 32.15
CA GLY A 190 -17.41 -17.51 33.57
C GLY A 190 -17.51 -16.15 34.29
N ALA A 191 -17.21 -15.02 33.66
CA ALA A 191 -17.23 -13.71 34.30
C ALA A 191 -18.41 -12.82 33.84
N GLY A 192 -18.64 -12.68 32.54
CA GLY A 192 -19.69 -11.83 32.02
C GLY A 192 -19.33 -11.19 30.68
N ALA A 193 -19.99 -10.09 30.33
CA ALA A 193 -19.76 -9.37 29.10
C ALA A 193 -19.94 -7.86 29.25
N ALA A 194 -19.16 -7.10 28.47
CA ALA A 194 -19.30 -5.66 28.28
C ALA A 194 -19.61 -5.36 26.83
N THR A 195 -20.39 -4.30 26.57
CA THR A 195 -20.73 -3.87 25.21
C THR A 195 -20.57 -2.37 25.09
N PHE A 196 -19.74 -1.93 24.16
CA PHE A 196 -19.76 -0.56 23.66
C PHE A 196 -20.78 -0.45 22.55
N ARG A 197 -21.60 0.59 22.61
CA ARG A 197 -22.69 0.88 21.67
C ARG A 197 -22.49 2.25 21.03
N ASP A 198 -23.29 2.51 20.01
CA ASP A 198 -23.36 3.81 19.33
C ASP A 198 -22.01 4.29 18.79
N LEU A 199 -21.24 3.33 18.24
CA LEU A 199 -19.98 3.62 17.58
C LEU A 199 -20.30 4.24 16.21
N GLY A 200 -20.20 5.57 16.15
CA GLY A 200 -20.45 6.35 14.95
C GLY A 200 -19.18 7.00 14.37
N PRO A 201 -19.30 7.73 13.26
CA PRO A 201 -18.17 8.40 12.62
C PRO A 201 -17.49 9.44 13.53
N GLU A 202 -18.21 10.00 14.49
CA GLU A 202 -17.74 11.03 15.41
C GLU A 202 -16.73 10.50 16.43
N VAL A 203 -16.75 9.18 16.72
CA VAL A 203 -15.82 8.54 17.67
C VAL A 203 -14.65 7.85 16.98
N THR A 204 -14.63 7.83 15.65
CA THR A 204 -13.55 7.21 14.88
C THR A 204 -12.48 8.23 14.47
N ALA A 205 -11.22 7.82 14.48
CA ALA A 205 -10.12 8.59 13.93
C ALA A 205 -10.22 8.68 12.40
N SER A 206 -9.37 9.51 11.78
CA SER A 206 -9.36 9.72 10.32
C SER A 206 -9.01 8.47 9.51
N ASP A 207 -8.37 7.48 10.14
CA ASP A 207 -8.08 6.16 9.59
C ASP A 207 -9.18 5.13 9.91
N GLY A 208 -10.30 5.56 10.51
CA GLY A 208 -11.41 4.73 10.94
C GLY A 208 -11.18 3.97 12.23
N THR A 209 -10.04 4.14 12.92
CA THR A 209 -9.81 3.43 14.18
C THR A 209 -10.58 4.02 15.34
N VAL A 210 -10.99 3.15 16.28
CA VAL A 210 -11.60 3.52 17.56
C VAL A 210 -10.95 2.73 18.69
N GLY A 211 -10.45 3.43 19.71
CA GLY A 211 -9.82 2.80 20.88
C GLY A 211 -10.86 2.36 21.90
N LEU A 212 -10.92 1.07 22.21
CA LEU A 212 -11.83 0.49 23.20
C LEU A 212 -11.01 -0.18 24.29
N ARG A 213 -11.32 0.16 25.56
CA ARG A 213 -10.67 -0.39 26.75
C ARG A 213 -11.68 -1.14 27.59
N PHE A 214 -11.37 -2.37 27.93
CA PHE A 214 -12.16 -3.24 28.79
C PHE A 214 -11.42 -3.48 30.11
N GLU A 215 -12.10 -3.24 31.24
CA GLU A 215 -11.60 -3.44 32.59
C GLU A 215 -12.46 -4.48 33.32
N ASP A 216 -11.99 -5.02 34.44
CA ASP A 216 -12.76 -6.00 35.25
C ASP A 216 -14.11 -5.49 35.68
N LYS A 217 -14.23 -4.17 35.98
CA LYS A 217 -15.50 -3.54 36.35
C LYS A 217 -16.55 -3.57 35.23
N ASP A 218 -16.11 -3.62 33.97
CA ASP A 218 -16.99 -3.62 32.79
C ASP A 218 -17.53 -5.03 32.50
N ILE A 219 -16.83 -6.07 32.97
CA ILE A 219 -17.12 -7.50 32.66
C ILE A 219 -17.77 -8.18 33.87
N ARG A 220 -18.74 -7.51 34.47
CA ARG A 220 -19.48 -8.08 35.59
C ARG A 220 -20.70 -8.86 35.10
N ARG A 221 -21.06 -9.90 35.87
CA ARG A 221 -22.30 -10.67 35.71
C ARG A 221 -23.53 -9.81 35.93
#